data_7ca617b41e22ec78f13d25fccd2b94d9
#
_entry.id   7ca617b41e22ec78f13d25fccd2b94d9
#
_cell.length_a   1.000
_cell.length_b   1.000
_cell.length_c   1.000
_cell.angle_alpha   90.00
_cell.angle_beta   90.00
_cell.angle_gamma   90.00
#
_symmetry.space_group_name_H-M   'P 1'
#
loop_
_entity.id
_entity.type
_entity.pdbx_description
1 polymer ?
#
loop_
_entity_poly.entity_id
_entity_poly.type
_entity_poly.pdbx_seq_one_letter_code
_entity_poly.pdbx_strand_id
1 'polypeptide(L)'
;GDRMHIGAGTVLYPEEVRAAKDAGCEYIIAPNTKESVIAETKRLGMLSFPGAMTPTEICQAWDLGADMVKLFPADDVGMHYITNLQGPLPHIPLMATGGVNPETIPELIRRGITAVGTGITVLRRDLVEAQDYAGIAALARQHVEAVNRALEEAQK
;
A
#
# COMPACT_ATOMS: atom_id res chain seq x y z
N GLY A 1 16.79 -3.40 -10.70
CA GLY A 1 16.50 -3.48 -12.12
C GLY A 1 15.59 -2.35 -12.56
N ASP A 2 15.79 -1.85 -13.74
CA ASP A 2 15.20 -0.63 -14.29
C ASP A 2 13.66 -0.67 -14.52
N ARG A 3 12.99 -1.72 -14.07
CA ARG A 3 11.56 -1.96 -14.31
C ARG A 3 10.72 -2.07 -13.05
N MET A 4 11.31 -1.97 -11.88
CA MET A 4 10.60 -2.17 -10.61
C MET A 4 11.24 -1.32 -9.51
N HIS A 5 10.41 -0.58 -8.79
CA HIS A 5 10.81 0.09 -7.57
C HIS A 5 10.82 -0.92 -6.42
N ILE A 6 11.85 -0.92 -5.61
CA ILE A 6 12.03 -1.86 -4.51
C ILE A 6 11.84 -1.12 -3.19
N GLY A 7 11.06 -1.68 -2.29
CA GLY A 7 10.83 -1.14 -0.96
C GLY A 7 10.83 -2.21 0.12
N ALA A 8 10.88 -1.77 1.38
CA ALA A 8 10.79 -2.64 2.53
C ALA A 8 9.41 -2.51 3.20
N GLY A 9 8.80 -3.65 3.53
CA GLY A 9 7.53 -3.75 4.26
C GLY A 9 7.73 -4.15 5.71
N THR A 10 6.77 -3.79 6.57
CA THR A 10 6.74 -4.11 7.99
C THR A 10 7.95 -3.52 8.76
N VAL A 11 8.33 -2.31 8.39
CA VAL A 11 9.43 -1.58 9.02
C VAL A 11 8.91 -0.85 10.26
N LEU A 12 9.45 -1.17 11.45
CA LEU A 12 8.94 -0.71 12.73
C LEU A 12 9.93 0.19 13.50
N TYR A 13 11.18 0.22 13.07
CA TYR A 13 12.24 0.94 13.76
C TYR A 13 13.16 1.71 12.79
N PRO A 14 13.74 2.86 13.21
CA PRO A 14 14.63 3.66 12.36
C PRO A 14 15.87 2.92 11.86
N GLU A 15 16.40 1.97 12.64
CA GLU A 15 17.51 1.11 12.22
C GLU A 15 17.16 0.20 11.03
N GLU A 16 15.92 -0.27 10.96
CA GLU A 16 15.42 -1.05 9.82
C GLU A 16 15.27 -0.18 8.57
N VAL A 17 14.89 1.11 8.76
CA VAL A 17 14.86 2.08 7.66
C VAL A 17 16.25 2.27 7.06
N ARG A 18 17.29 2.41 7.89
CA ARG A 18 18.67 2.51 7.43
C ARG A 18 19.13 1.27 6.69
N ALA A 19 18.87 0.10 7.26
CA ALA A 19 19.20 -1.17 6.61
C ALA A 19 18.50 -1.33 5.25
N ALA A 20 17.23 -0.93 5.13
CA ALA A 20 16.49 -0.92 3.87
C ALA A 20 17.14 0.03 2.85
N LYS A 21 17.56 1.23 3.28
CA LYS A 21 18.26 2.18 2.42
C LYS A 21 19.57 1.62 1.90
N ASP A 22 20.37 1.00 2.78
CA ASP A 22 21.65 0.39 2.42
C ASP A 22 21.46 -0.79 1.44
N ALA A 23 20.32 -1.49 1.53
CA ALA A 23 19.92 -2.53 0.59
C ALA A 23 19.37 -2.01 -0.75
N GLY A 24 19.27 -0.68 -0.93
CA GLY A 24 18.82 -0.05 -2.18
C GLY A 24 17.30 0.16 -2.27
N CYS A 25 16.57 0.12 -1.15
CA CYS A 25 15.14 0.42 -1.14
C CYS A 25 14.87 1.90 -1.41
N GLU A 26 13.79 2.17 -2.11
CA GLU A 26 13.33 3.51 -2.50
C GLU A 26 12.14 3.98 -1.64
N TYR A 27 11.44 3.06 -1.00
CA TYR A 27 10.29 3.36 -0.13
C TYR A 27 10.18 2.42 1.06
N ILE A 28 9.47 2.89 2.08
CA ILE A 28 9.19 2.16 3.33
C ILE A 28 7.68 2.04 3.52
N ILE A 29 7.22 0.82 3.82
CA ILE A 29 5.85 0.54 4.24
C ILE A 29 5.87 0.05 5.69
N ALA A 30 5.09 0.70 6.57
CA ALA A 30 4.89 0.27 7.95
C ALA A 30 3.43 -0.18 8.18
N PRO A 31 3.16 -1.03 9.17
CA PRO A 31 1.79 -1.40 9.54
C PRO A 31 1.09 -0.35 10.42
N ASN A 32 1.84 0.62 10.94
CA ASN A 32 1.37 1.64 11.88
C ASN A 32 2.02 3.00 11.60
N THR A 33 1.46 4.04 12.20
CA THR A 33 2.03 5.39 12.21
C THR A 33 3.03 5.53 13.36
N LYS A 34 4.29 5.74 13.03
CA LYS A 34 5.36 5.98 14.01
C LYS A 34 6.26 7.11 13.52
N GLU A 35 6.26 8.22 14.26
CA GLU A 35 7.00 9.44 13.91
C GLU A 35 8.46 9.18 13.60
N SER A 36 9.17 8.42 14.44
CA SER A 36 10.60 8.14 14.26
C SER A 36 10.92 7.35 12.98
N VAL A 37 10.01 6.49 12.53
CA VAL A 37 10.16 5.73 11.26
C VAL A 37 9.91 6.65 10.07
N ILE A 38 8.85 7.46 10.11
CA ILE A 38 8.53 8.43 9.06
C ILE A 38 9.67 9.44 8.92
N ALA A 39 10.09 10.05 10.02
CA ALA A 39 11.18 11.04 10.04
C ALA A 39 12.49 10.50 9.45
N GLU A 40 12.90 9.28 9.86
CA GLU A 40 14.11 8.65 9.33
C GLU A 40 13.99 8.30 7.84
N THR A 41 12.81 7.84 7.41
CA THR A 41 12.51 7.55 6.00
C THR A 41 12.67 8.82 5.15
N LYS A 42 12.06 9.93 5.58
CA LYS A 42 12.14 11.21 4.87
C LYS A 42 13.55 11.80 4.90
N ARG A 43 14.27 11.68 6.04
CA ARG A 43 15.67 12.11 6.16
C ARG A 43 16.59 11.43 5.17
N LEU A 44 16.32 10.16 4.84
CA LEU A 44 17.08 9.36 3.86
C LEU A 44 16.60 9.51 2.42
N GLY A 45 15.62 10.40 2.16
CA GLY A 45 15.10 10.68 0.82
C GLY A 45 14.27 9.53 0.22
N MET A 46 13.68 8.69 1.06
CA MET A 46 12.78 7.62 0.62
C MET A 46 11.30 8.04 0.76
N LEU A 47 10.42 7.36 0.02
CA LEU A 47 8.98 7.53 0.18
C LEU A 47 8.50 6.77 1.43
N SER A 48 7.56 7.38 2.17
CA SER A 48 7.03 6.85 3.44
C SER A 48 5.54 6.52 3.31
N PHE A 49 5.18 5.25 3.53
CA PHE A 49 3.81 4.75 3.51
C PHE A 49 3.44 4.11 4.86
N PRO A 50 3.23 4.94 5.92
CA PRO A 50 2.82 4.47 7.24
C PRO A 50 1.42 3.91 7.23
N GLY A 51 1.15 2.94 8.10
CA GLY A 51 -0.15 2.32 8.30
C GLY A 51 -1.00 3.10 9.28
N ALA A 52 -2.28 3.22 8.98
CA ALA A 52 -3.30 3.84 9.82
C ALA A 52 -4.67 3.19 9.56
N MET A 53 -5.57 3.28 10.52
CA MET A 53 -6.94 2.79 10.38
C MET A 53 -7.97 3.89 10.63
N THR A 54 -7.74 4.80 11.56
CA THR A 54 -8.68 5.84 11.96
C THR A 54 -8.38 7.19 11.31
N PRO A 55 -9.38 8.10 11.18
CA PRO A 55 -9.15 9.45 10.66
C PRO A 55 -8.01 10.18 11.40
N THR A 56 -7.94 10.04 12.73
CA THR A 56 -6.89 10.67 13.55
C THR A 56 -5.51 10.16 13.17
N GLU A 57 -5.33 8.85 13.04
CA GLU A 57 -4.06 8.26 12.63
C GLU A 57 -3.67 8.64 11.20
N ILE A 58 -4.65 8.70 10.29
CA ILE A 58 -4.43 9.10 8.89
C ILE A 58 -3.93 10.55 8.82
N CYS A 59 -4.60 11.47 9.51
CA CYS A 59 -4.16 12.87 9.60
C CYS A 59 -2.78 12.99 10.24
N GLN A 60 -2.54 12.30 11.35
CA GLN A 60 -1.24 12.28 12.01
C GLN A 60 -0.12 11.76 11.09
N ALA A 61 -0.35 10.67 10.37
CA ALA A 61 0.62 10.14 9.41
C ALA A 61 0.94 11.17 8.31
N TRP A 62 -0.09 11.83 7.79
CA TRP A 62 0.04 12.86 6.78
C TRP A 62 0.82 14.09 7.27
N ASP A 63 0.48 14.61 8.46
CA ASP A 63 1.14 15.75 9.09
C ASP A 63 2.62 15.47 9.40
N LEU A 64 2.97 14.21 9.68
CA LEU A 64 4.35 13.76 9.87
C LEU A 64 5.13 13.61 8.56
N GLY A 65 4.52 13.83 7.40
CA GLY A 65 5.17 13.82 6.09
C GLY A 65 5.10 12.51 5.32
N ALA A 66 4.07 11.71 5.55
CA ALA A 66 3.79 10.55 4.70
C ALA A 66 3.56 10.97 3.24
N ASP A 67 4.05 10.21 2.29
CA ASP A 67 3.78 10.42 0.86
C ASP A 67 2.46 9.79 0.44
N MET A 68 2.01 8.77 1.18
CA MET A 68 0.72 8.10 1.06
C MET A 68 0.45 7.37 2.38
N VAL A 69 -0.81 7.24 2.80
CA VAL A 69 -1.15 6.51 4.03
C VAL A 69 -1.73 5.14 3.68
N LYS A 70 -1.14 4.09 4.24
CA LYS A 70 -1.63 2.73 4.11
C LYS A 70 -2.83 2.54 5.03
N LEU A 71 -4.03 2.37 4.46
CA LEU A 71 -5.21 1.91 5.20
C LEU A 71 -5.09 0.40 5.47
N PHE A 72 -4.94 0.03 6.75
CA PHE A 72 -4.63 -1.35 7.11
C PHE A 72 -5.18 -1.74 8.50
N PRO A 73 -5.80 -2.92 8.60
CA PRO A 73 -6.25 -3.81 7.53
C PRO A 73 -7.53 -3.29 6.84
N ALA A 74 -7.55 -3.20 5.51
CA ALA A 74 -8.64 -2.56 4.78
C ALA A 74 -9.91 -3.43 4.68
N ASP A 75 -9.78 -4.76 4.72
CA ASP A 75 -10.89 -5.71 4.70
C ASP A 75 -11.73 -5.70 5.98
N ASP A 76 -11.12 -5.38 7.11
CA ASP A 76 -11.81 -5.34 8.40
C ASP A 76 -12.75 -4.13 8.54
N VAL A 77 -12.51 -3.04 7.81
CA VAL A 77 -13.32 -1.81 7.91
C VAL A 77 -14.45 -1.72 6.88
N GLY A 78 -14.34 -2.46 5.80
CA GLY A 78 -15.34 -2.50 4.73
C GLY A 78 -15.39 -1.26 3.84
N MET A 79 -16.06 -1.40 2.68
CA MET A 79 -16.08 -0.41 1.61
C MET A 79 -16.76 0.91 2.00
N HIS A 80 -17.78 0.87 2.84
CA HIS A 80 -18.49 2.08 3.28
C HIS A 80 -17.61 2.98 4.13
N TYR A 81 -16.75 2.41 4.95
CA TYR A 81 -15.79 3.15 5.75
C TYR A 81 -14.84 4.00 4.89
N ILE A 82 -14.35 3.44 3.79
CA ILE A 82 -13.48 4.15 2.84
C ILE A 82 -14.17 5.39 2.28
N THR A 83 -15.43 5.26 1.87
CA THR A 83 -16.22 6.42 1.39
C THR A 83 -16.35 7.51 2.45
N ASN A 84 -16.58 7.13 3.70
CA ASN A 84 -16.71 8.08 4.82
C ASN A 84 -15.37 8.77 5.14
N LEU A 85 -14.24 8.12 4.93
CA LEU A 85 -12.91 8.73 5.07
C LEU A 85 -12.64 9.74 3.96
N GLN A 86 -12.94 9.39 2.71
CA GLN A 86 -12.66 10.23 1.55
C GLN A 86 -13.47 11.52 1.52
N GLY A 87 -14.64 11.56 2.17
CA GLY A 87 -15.45 12.78 2.27
C GLY A 87 -14.67 13.94 2.90
N PRO A 88 -14.22 13.83 4.16
CA PRO A 88 -13.47 14.88 4.84
C PRO A 88 -11.98 14.94 4.49
N LEU A 89 -11.38 13.87 3.98
CA LEU A 89 -9.93 13.74 3.75
C LEU A 89 -9.55 13.42 2.28
N PRO A 90 -10.16 14.08 1.28
CA PRO A 90 -9.92 13.73 -0.13
C PRO A 90 -8.51 14.08 -0.61
N HIS A 91 -7.77 14.89 0.15
CA HIS A 91 -6.42 15.34 -0.16
C HIS A 91 -5.33 14.36 0.31
N ILE A 92 -5.69 13.35 1.11
CA ILE A 92 -4.73 12.36 1.61
C ILE A 92 -4.82 11.12 0.72
N PRO A 93 -3.77 10.80 -0.05
CA PRO A 93 -3.76 9.59 -0.85
C PRO A 93 -3.72 8.35 0.05
N LEU A 94 -4.64 7.41 -0.18
CA LEU A 94 -4.73 6.17 0.58
C LEU A 94 -4.34 4.95 -0.25
N MET A 95 -3.59 4.04 0.36
CA MET A 95 -3.27 2.72 -0.17
C MET A 95 -4.02 1.65 0.62
N ALA A 96 -5.00 0.98 0.02
CA ALA A 96 -5.68 -0.14 0.66
C ALA A 96 -4.77 -1.38 0.72
N THR A 97 -4.66 -1.99 1.91
CA THR A 97 -3.90 -3.22 2.12
C THR A 97 -4.66 -4.13 3.09
N GLY A 98 -4.77 -5.40 2.77
CA GLY A 98 -5.63 -6.38 3.43
C GLY A 98 -6.87 -6.66 2.57
N GLY A 99 -7.14 -7.96 2.28
CA GLY A 99 -8.29 -8.40 1.47
C GLY A 99 -8.31 -7.95 0.01
N VAL A 100 -7.22 -7.36 -0.48
CA VAL A 100 -7.12 -6.86 -1.86
C VAL A 100 -6.97 -8.02 -2.83
N ASN A 101 -7.87 -8.07 -3.80
CA ASN A 101 -7.87 -9.06 -4.89
C ASN A 101 -8.50 -8.44 -6.15
N PRO A 102 -8.44 -9.10 -7.33
CA PRO A 102 -8.97 -8.55 -8.58
C PRO A 102 -10.46 -8.18 -8.55
N GLU A 103 -11.25 -8.84 -7.70
CA GLU A 103 -12.69 -8.59 -7.55
C GLU A 103 -12.97 -7.32 -6.73
N THR A 104 -12.15 -7.05 -5.70
CA THR A 104 -12.33 -5.90 -4.80
C THR A 104 -11.67 -4.61 -5.33
N ILE A 105 -10.64 -4.70 -6.15
CA ILE A 105 -9.88 -3.56 -6.69
C ILE A 105 -10.78 -2.50 -7.36
N PRO A 106 -11.73 -2.85 -8.27
CA PRO A 106 -12.53 -1.83 -8.93
C PRO A 106 -13.37 -0.99 -7.96
N GLU A 107 -13.91 -1.60 -6.92
CA GLU A 107 -14.69 -0.90 -5.91
C GLU A 107 -13.79 -0.01 -5.03
N LEU A 108 -12.61 -0.49 -4.64
CA LEU A 108 -11.63 0.31 -3.88
C LEU A 108 -11.26 1.60 -4.63
N ILE A 109 -10.95 1.50 -5.92
CA ILE A 109 -10.58 2.66 -6.75
C ILE A 109 -11.77 3.62 -6.91
N ARG A 110 -12.99 3.11 -7.18
CA ARG A 110 -14.20 3.95 -7.26
C ARG A 110 -14.49 4.72 -5.98
N ARG A 111 -14.03 4.22 -4.82
CA ARG A 111 -14.19 4.89 -3.53
C ARG A 111 -13.03 5.81 -3.16
N GLY A 112 -12.11 6.07 -4.08
CA GLY A 112 -11.04 7.05 -3.92
C GLY A 112 -9.72 6.46 -3.40
N ILE A 113 -9.56 5.14 -3.35
CA ILE A 113 -8.27 4.52 -3.07
C ILE A 113 -7.31 4.81 -4.24
N THR A 114 -6.14 5.35 -3.91
CA THR A 114 -5.12 5.77 -4.88
C THR A 114 -4.22 4.61 -5.30
N ALA A 115 -3.94 3.69 -4.39
CA ALA A 115 -3.09 2.53 -4.63
C ALA A 115 -3.58 1.30 -3.86
N VAL A 116 -3.16 0.13 -4.28
CA VAL A 116 -3.45 -1.13 -3.59
C VAL A 116 -2.18 -1.87 -3.25
N GLY A 117 -2.12 -2.40 -2.03
CA GLY A 117 -1.05 -3.28 -1.56
C GLY A 117 -1.55 -4.71 -1.46
N THR A 118 -0.94 -5.63 -2.21
CA THR A 118 -1.30 -7.04 -2.22
C THR A 118 -0.08 -7.91 -1.96
N GLY A 119 -0.26 -9.06 -1.36
CA GLY A 119 0.82 -10.01 -1.06
C GLY A 119 0.32 -11.45 -1.14
N ILE A 120 -0.45 -11.90 -0.17
CA ILE A 120 -0.91 -13.30 -0.04
C ILE A 120 -1.76 -13.76 -1.24
N THR A 121 -2.49 -12.86 -1.88
CA THR A 121 -3.32 -13.17 -3.05
C THR A 121 -2.51 -13.38 -4.32
N VAL A 122 -1.29 -12.86 -4.38
CA VAL A 122 -0.33 -13.05 -5.49
C VAL A 122 0.70 -14.12 -5.13
N LEU A 123 1.33 -14.00 -3.95
CA LEU A 123 2.34 -14.94 -3.43
C LEU A 123 1.65 -16.06 -2.66
N ARG A 124 0.79 -16.81 -3.32
CA ARG A 124 0.11 -17.96 -2.73
C ARG A 124 1.14 -19.01 -2.31
N ARG A 125 0.95 -19.56 -1.11
CA ARG A 125 1.89 -20.49 -0.50
C ARG A 125 2.12 -21.74 -1.38
N ASP A 126 1.06 -22.29 -1.96
CA ASP A 126 1.13 -23.45 -2.85
C ASP A 126 1.99 -23.19 -4.10
N LEU A 127 1.86 -22.00 -4.72
CA LEU A 127 2.66 -21.63 -5.88
C LEU A 127 4.12 -21.34 -5.52
N VAL A 128 4.36 -20.75 -4.34
CA VAL A 128 5.72 -20.48 -3.84
C VAL A 128 6.44 -21.80 -3.54
N GLU A 129 5.80 -22.73 -2.83
CA GLU A 129 6.35 -24.04 -2.50
C GLU A 129 6.61 -24.89 -3.77
N ALA A 130 5.72 -24.79 -4.77
CA ALA A 130 5.89 -25.44 -6.07
C ALA A 130 6.89 -24.73 -7.01
N GLN A 131 7.41 -23.54 -6.62
CA GLN A 131 8.22 -22.68 -7.49
C GLN A 131 7.53 -22.33 -8.83
N ASP A 132 6.20 -22.27 -8.82
CA ASP A 132 5.40 -21.91 -10.00
C ASP A 132 5.41 -20.38 -10.23
N TYR A 133 6.54 -19.91 -10.74
CA TYR A 133 6.70 -18.48 -11.07
C TYR A 133 5.76 -18.01 -12.20
N ALA A 134 5.34 -18.92 -13.08
CA ALA A 134 4.38 -18.58 -14.14
C ALA A 134 2.99 -18.34 -13.57
N GLY A 135 2.54 -19.16 -12.63
CA GLY A 135 1.29 -18.97 -11.87
C GLY A 135 1.31 -17.68 -11.05
N ILE A 136 2.41 -17.39 -10.33
CA ILE A 136 2.58 -16.13 -9.60
C ILE A 136 2.48 -14.92 -10.55
N ALA A 137 3.18 -14.97 -11.69
CA ALA A 137 3.14 -13.90 -12.68
C ALA A 137 1.74 -13.72 -13.31
N ALA A 138 0.98 -14.80 -13.48
CA ALA A 138 -0.39 -14.74 -13.97
C ALA A 138 -1.32 -14.04 -12.95
N LEU A 139 -1.21 -14.38 -11.66
CA LEU A 139 -1.96 -13.70 -10.59
C LEU A 139 -1.60 -12.22 -10.50
N ALA A 140 -0.31 -11.87 -10.57
CA ALA A 140 0.12 -10.48 -10.58
C ALA A 140 -0.49 -9.69 -11.75
N ARG A 141 -0.50 -10.27 -12.97
CA ARG A 141 -1.15 -9.66 -14.15
C ARG A 141 -2.63 -9.40 -13.92
N GLN A 142 -3.38 -10.34 -13.34
CA GLN A 142 -4.81 -10.16 -13.06
C GLN A 142 -5.05 -8.95 -12.14
N HIS A 143 -4.21 -8.73 -11.13
CA HIS A 143 -4.31 -7.56 -10.26
C HIS A 143 -4.02 -6.26 -11.02
N VAL A 144 -2.97 -6.22 -11.85
CA VAL A 144 -2.64 -5.06 -12.68
C VAL A 144 -3.76 -4.74 -13.68
N GLU A 145 -4.31 -5.75 -14.34
CA GLU A 145 -5.43 -5.59 -15.27
C GLU A 145 -6.70 -5.09 -14.59
N ALA A 146 -6.97 -5.54 -13.35
CA ALA A 146 -8.10 -5.03 -12.57
C ALA A 146 -7.93 -3.54 -12.22
N VAL A 147 -6.72 -3.11 -11.85
CA VAL A 147 -6.40 -1.70 -11.60
C VAL A 147 -6.59 -0.88 -12.88
N ASN A 148 -6.00 -1.31 -14.00
CA ASN A 148 -6.08 -0.56 -15.26
C ASN A 148 -7.53 -0.38 -15.72
N ARG A 149 -8.35 -1.44 -15.69
CA ARG A 149 -9.78 -1.35 -16.02
C ARG A 149 -10.52 -0.37 -15.12
N ALA A 150 -10.28 -0.42 -13.81
CA ALA A 150 -10.93 0.48 -12.88
C ALA A 150 -10.56 1.95 -13.10
N LEU A 151 -9.31 2.24 -13.44
CA LEU A 151 -8.85 3.59 -13.78
C LEU A 151 -9.47 4.10 -15.10
N GLU A 152 -9.58 3.25 -16.11
CA GLU A 152 -10.24 3.59 -17.37
C GLU A 152 -11.74 3.89 -17.19
N GLU A 153 -12.41 3.14 -16.30
CA GLU A 153 -13.82 3.38 -15.95
C GLU A 153 -14.02 4.68 -15.17
N ALA A 154 -13.09 5.06 -14.31
CA ALA A 154 -13.16 6.28 -13.51
C ALA A 154 -12.92 7.56 -14.32
N GLN A 155 -12.40 7.46 -15.55
CA GLN A 155 -12.15 8.59 -16.46
C GLN A 155 -13.34 8.88 -17.41
N LYS A 156 -14.37 8.04 -17.41
CA LYS A 156 -15.58 8.17 -18.25
C LYS A 156 -16.70 8.89 -17.51
#